data_b957153b6d5a233f01a54c4189462b63
#
_entry.id   b957153b6d5a233f01a54c4189462b63
#
_cell.length_a   1.000
_cell.length_b   1.000
_cell.length_c   1.000
_cell.angle_alpha   90.00
_cell.angle_beta   90.00
_cell.angle_gamma   90.00
#
_symmetry.space_group_name_H-M   'P 1'
#
loop_
_entity.id
_entity.type
_entity.pdbx_description
1 polymer ?
#
loop_
_entity_poly.entity_id
_entity_poly.type
_entity_poly.pdbx_seq_one_letter_code
_entity_poly.pdbx_strand_id
1 'polypeptide(L)'
;MKTDNLGIPRFSNRDLIDMIYSGNADKVHVVLCDKNDDVDQFNNVCEEQGINKLQKYIPLDVDEKTFDGVCQSEWFMPDEYKDINVYEYVLGKAETPCPQHVQDRIWEELDAFRERGMKDLLRYMIYLVDYMREHNIVWGVGRGSSVASYVLYLIGVHKIN
;
A
#
# COMPACT_ATOMS: atom_id res chain seq x y z
N MET A 1 -22.97 -0.88 6.87
CA MET A 1 -21.79 -1.28 6.07
C MET A 1 -21.43 -2.73 6.37
N LYS A 2 -21.14 -3.54 5.35
CA LYS A 2 -20.66 -4.93 5.45
C LYS A 2 -19.33 -5.03 4.71
N THR A 3 -18.55 -6.06 4.98
CA THR A 3 -17.35 -6.40 4.22
C THR A 3 -17.52 -7.79 3.60
N ASP A 4 -16.91 -8.02 2.44
CA ASP A 4 -16.78 -9.35 1.87
C ASP A 4 -15.57 -10.12 2.46
N ASN A 5 -15.28 -11.31 1.94
CA ASN A 5 -14.16 -12.15 2.40
C ASN A 5 -12.78 -11.54 2.13
N LEU A 6 -12.69 -10.65 1.16
CA LEU A 6 -11.47 -9.93 0.81
C LEU A 6 -11.30 -8.60 1.58
N GLY A 7 -12.23 -8.32 2.51
CA GLY A 7 -12.23 -7.07 3.29
C GLY A 7 -12.76 -5.86 2.53
N ILE A 8 -13.34 -6.03 1.33
CA ILE A 8 -13.88 -4.93 0.54
C ILE A 8 -15.19 -4.44 1.17
N PRO A 9 -15.29 -3.16 1.55
CA PRO A 9 -16.49 -2.62 2.16
C PRO A 9 -17.59 -2.43 1.12
N ARG A 10 -18.83 -2.77 1.50
CA ARG A 10 -20.03 -2.53 0.70
C ARG A 10 -21.13 -1.90 1.55
N PHE A 11 -21.90 -1.04 0.92
CA PHE A 11 -22.93 -0.22 1.56
C PHE A 11 -24.30 -0.62 1.05
N SER A 12 -25.24 -0.86 1.96
CA SER A 12 -26.66 -1.05 1.63
C SER A 12 -27.33 0.29 1.33
N ASN A 13 -28.56 0.25 0.75
CA ASN A 13 -29.35 1.47 0.54
C ASN A 13 -29.52 2.26 1.83
N ARG A 14 -29.71 1.59 2.96
CA ARG A 14 -29.82 2.25 4.28
C ARG A 14 -28.52 2.96 4.66
N ASP A 15 -27.37 2.33 4.47
CA ASP A 15 -26.08 2.95 4.76
C ASP A 15 -25.87 4.21 3.90
N LEU A 16 -26.25 4.18 2.62
CA LEU A 16 -26.19 5.35 1.72
C LEU A 16 -27.10 6.48 2.19
N ILE A 17 -28.33 6.15 2.59
CA ILE A 17 -29.28 7.12 3.13
C ILE A 17 -28.74 7.75 4.42
N ASP A 18 -28.20 6.94 5.34
CA ASP A 18 -27.59 7.42 6.57
C ASP A 18 -26.39 8.33 6.29
N MET A 19 -25.58 8.06 5.26
CA MET A 19 -24.50 8.93 4.81
C MET A 19 -25.04 10.31 4.35
N ILE A 20 -26.11 10.32 3.54
CA ILE A 20 -26.73 11.55 3.05
C ILE A 20 -27.23 12.41 4.23
N TYR A 21 -27.97 11.81 5.15
CA TYR A 21 -28.49 12.51 6.32
C TYR A 21 -27.41 12.96 7.32
N SER A 22 -26.24 12.32 7.30
CA SER A 22 -25.09 12.71 8.10
C SER A 22 -24.21 13.78 7.45
N GLY A 23 -24.65 14.40 6.34
CA GLY A 23 -23.93 15.46 5.66
C GLY A 23 -22.79 14.97 4.73
N ASN A 24 -22.77 13.69 4.35
CA ASN A 24 -21.79 13.10 3.44
C ASN A 24 -22.40 12.72 2.07
N ALA A 25 -23.37 13.49 1.60
CA ALA A 25 -24.04 13.23 0.33
C ALA A 25 -23.07 13.29 -0.87
N ASP A 26 -22.04 14.11 -0.79
CA ASP A 26 -20.96 14.22 -1.77
C ASP A 26 -20.07 12.97 -1.88
N LYS A 27 -20.12 12.08 -0.89
CA LYS A 27 -19.30 10.88 -0.83
C LYS A 27 -20.01 9.58 -1.23
N VAL A 28 -21.33 9.60 -1.44
CA VAL A 28 -22.08 8.37 -1.77
C VAL A 28 -21.66 7.74 -3.10
N HIS A 29 -21.14 8.53 -4.03
CA HIS A 29 -20.72 8.06 -5.36
C HIS A 29 -19.29 7.46 -5.39
N VAL A 30 -18.53 7.57 -4.29
CA VAL A 30 -17.16 6.99 -4.19
C VAL A 30 -17.10 5.72 -3.36
N VAL A 31 -18.23 5.28 -2.78
CA VAL A 31 -18.32 4.02 -2.04
C VAL A 31 -19.00 2.95 -2.86
N LEU A 32 -18.66 1.67 -2.61
CA LEU A 32 -19.27 0.53 -3.29
C LEU A 32 -20.60 0.16 -2.62
N CYS A 33 -21.67 0.16 -3.37
CA CYS A 33 -23.01 -0.18 -2.86
C CYS A 33 -23.50 -1.54 -3.36
N ASP A 34 -24.38 -2.17 -2.56
CA ASP A 34 -25.05 -3.41 -2.95
C ASP A 34 -25.84 -3.21 -4.25
N LYS A 35 -25.68 -4.13 -5.22
CA LYS A 35 -26.44 -4.10 -6.47
C LYS A 35 -27.91 -4.44 -6.21
N ASN A 36 -28.82 -3.54 -6.60
CA ASN A 36 -30.27 -3.73 -6.55
C ASN A 36 -30.98 -2.77 -7.51
N ASP A 37 -32.29 -2.96 -7.69
CA ASP A 37 -33.09 -2.21 -8.66
C ASP A 37 -33.17 -0.70 -8.32
N ASP A 38 -33.18 -0.32 -7.04
CA ASP A 38 -33.20 1.08 -6.63
C ASP A 38 -31.93 1.81 -7.07
N VAL A 39 -30.76 1.15 -6.90
CA VAL A 39 -29.46 1.66 -7.35
C VAL A 39 -29.42 1.78 -8.87
N ASP A 40 -30.02 0.81 -9.58
CA ASP A 40 -30.07 0.85 -11.03
C ASP A 40 -30.95 1.99 -11.54
N GLN A 41 -32.14 2.19 -10.95
CA GLN A 41 -33.01 3.30 -11.27
C GLN A 41 -32.36 4.65 -10.97
N PHE A 42 -31.73 4.81 -9.80
CA PHE A 42 -31.03 6.01 -9.45
C PHE A 42 -29.90 6.31 -10.45
N ASN A 43 -29.11 5.33 -10.82
CA ASN A 43 -28.02 5.49 -11.78
C ASN A 43 -28.50 5.86 -13.19
N ASN A 44 -29.67 5.37 -13.63
CA ASN A 44 -30.28 5.78 -14.90
C ASN A 44 -30.64 7.26 -14.89
N VAL A 45 -31.26 7.74 -13.80
CA VAL A 45 -31.57 9.17 -13.64
C VAL A 45 -30.29 10.01 -13.58
N CYS A 46 -29.24 9.55 -12.89
CA CYS A 46 -27.95 10.21 -12.87
C CYS A 46 -27.36 10.37 -14.27
N GLU A 47 -27.46 9.32 -15.11
CA GLU A 47 -26.97 9.36 -16.50
C GLU A 47 -27.72 10.39 -17.34
N GLU A 48 -29.04 10.43 -17.24
CA GLU A 48 -29.88 11.41 -17.94
C GLU A 48 -29.57 12.85 -17.54
N GLN A 49 -29.18 13.08 -16.28
CA GLN A 49 -28.89 14.39 -15.73
C GLN A 49 -27.39 14.77 -15.75
N GLY A 50 -26.52 13.87 -16.19
CA GLY A 50 -25.07 14.13 -16.23
C GLY A 50 -24.42 14.23 -14.85
N ILE A 51 -24.98 13.57 -13.82
CA ILE A 51 -24.42 13.55 -12.46
C ILE A 51 -23.75 12.21 -12.14
N ASN A 52 -22.92 12.19 -11.09
CA ASN A 52 -22.15 11.02 -10.71
C ASN A 52 -23.05 9.85 -10.28
N LYS A 53 -22.78 8.67 -10.85
CA LYS A 53 -23.47 7.42 -10.52
C LYS A 53 -22.93 6.81 -9.22
N LEU A 54 -23.75 6.02 -8.55
CA LEU A 54 -23.34 5.14 -7.47
C LEU A 54 -22.48 4.00 -8.03
N GLN A 55 -21.38 3.68 -7.34
CA GLN A 55 -20.49 2.57 -7.70
C GLN A 55 -21.07 1.26 -7.19
N LYS A 56 -21.37 0.31 -8.09
CA LYS A 56 -21.90 -1.00 -7.71
C LYS A 56 -20.77 -1.92 -7.27
N TYR A 57 -20.96 -2.57 -6.13
CA TYR A 57 -20.08 -3.67 -5.71
C TYR A 57 -20.23 -4.85 -6.68
N ILE A 58 -19.11 -5.32 -7.18
CA ILE A 58 -19.01 -6.53 -8.01
C ILE A 58 -18.10 -7.51 -7.23
N PRO A 59 -18.65 -8.68 -6.80
CA PRO A 59 -17.83 -9.70 -6.16
C PRO A 59 -16.66 -10.12 -7.07
N LEU A 60 -15.47 -10.21 -6.52
CA LEU A 60 -14.33 -10.81 -7.20
C LEU A 60 -14.42 -12.33 -7.00
N ASP A 61 -14.41 -13.09 -8.10
CA ASP A 61 -14.43 -14.56 -8.09
C ASP A 61 -13.00 -15.10 -7.95
N VAL A 62 -12.36 -14.73 -6.83
CA VAL A 62 -11.02 -15.18 -6.47
C VAL A 62 -10.97 -15.53 -4.99
N ASP A 63 -10.17 -16.53 -4.64
CA ASP A 63 -9.90 -16.84 -3.23
C ASP A 63 -8.95 -15.82 -2.60
N GLU A 64 -8.96 -15.72 -1.28
CA GLU A 64 -8.20 -14.73 -0.51
C GLU A 64 -6.70 -14.82 -0.77
N LYS A 65 -6.15 -16.02 -0.90
CA LYS A 65 -4.71 -16.24 -1.14
C LYS A 65 -4.29 -15.77 -2.53
N THR A 66 -5.11 -16.04 -3.53
CA THR A 66 -4.87 -15.58 -4.91
C THR A 66 -4.95 -14.06 -4.98
N PHE A 67 -5.96 -13.46 -4.34
CA PHE A 67 -6.12 -12.00 -4.28
C PHE A 67 -4.90 -11.35 -3.61
N ASP A 68 -4.49 -11.85 -2.44
CA ASP A 68 -3.31 -11.36 -1.72
C ASP A 68 -2.04 -11.49 -2.57
N GLY A 69 -1.84 -12.63 -3.23
CA GLY A 69 -0.72 -12.87 -4.13
C GLY A 69 -0.65 -11.87 -5.28
N VAL A 70 -1.80 -11.54 -5.91
CA VAL A 70 -1.86 -10.53 -6.97
C VAL A 70 -1.54 -9.14 -6.41
N CYS A 71 -2.14 -8.75 -5.29
CA CYS A 71 -1.86 -7.46 -4.67
C CYS A 71 -0.39 -7.29 -4.27
N GLN A 72 0.27 -8.37 -3.85
CA GLN A 72 1.68 -8.34 -3.48
C GLN A 72 2.64 -8.44 -4.68
N SER A 73 2.18 -8.85 -5.85
CA SER A 73 3.00 -8.94 -7.06
C SER A 73 3.11 -7.60 -7.82
N GLU A 74 2.16 -6.70 -7.61
CA GLU A 74 2.07 -5.43 -8.33
C GLU A 74 2.64 -4.27 -7.52
N TRP A 75 3.97 -4.16 -7.51
CA TRP A 75 4.64 -3.01 -6.92
C TRP A 75 4.71 -1.84 -7.91
N PHE A 76 4.08 -0.71 -7.55
CA PHE A 76 4.10 0.54 -8.34
C PHE A 76 5.44 1.28 -8.14
N MET A 77 6.50 0.75 -8.74
CA MET A 77 7.83 1.38 -8.77
C MET A 77 8.41 1.29 -10.19
N PRO A 78 9.31 2.21 -10.58
CA PRO A 78 10.01 2.15 -11.87
C PRO A 78 10.81 0.85 -12.02
N ASP A 79 10.96 0.37 -13.26
CA ASP A 79 11.60 -0.92 -13.53
C ASP A 79 13.06 -0.97 -13.06
N GLU A 80 13.77 0.14 -13.08
CA GLU A 80 15.13 0.26 -12.56
C GLU A 80 15.26 -0.11 -11.08
N TYR A 81 14.20 0.08 -10.28
CA TYR A 81 14.18 -0.32 -8.87
C TYR A 81 13.82 -1.79 -8.68
N LYS A 82 13.08 -2.40 -9.62
CA LYS A 82 12.71 -3.81 -9.56
C LYS A 82 13.90 -4.75 -9.68
N ASP A 83 14.97 -4.31 -10.34
CA ASP A 83 16.18 -5.10 -10.59
C ASP A 83 17.32 -4.83 -9.60
N ILE A 84 17.14 -3.88 -8.67
CA ILE A 84 18.17 -3.54 -7.67
C ILE A 84 18.59 -4.80 -6.87
N ASN A 85 19.91 -5.04 -6.81
CA ASN A 85 20.48 -5.97 -5.86
C ASN A 85 20.53 -5.32 -4.48
N VAL A 86 19.54 -5.65 -3.64
CA VAL A 86 19.38 -5.04 -2.32
C VAL A 86 20.60 -5.25 -1.43
N TYR A 87 21.27 -6.40 -1.52
CA TYR A 87 22.49 -6.69 -0.74
C TYR A 87 23.63 -5.73 -1.11
N GLU A 88 23.93 -5.60 -2.39
CA GLU A 88 24.96 -4.67 -2.87
C GLU A 88 24.62 -3.22 -2.56
N TYR A 89 23.35 -2.84 -2.72
CA TYR A 89 22.89 -1.48 -2.40
C TYR A 89 23.10 -1.16 -0.93
N VAL A 90 22.67 -2.02 -0.02
CA VAL A 90 22.78 -1.80 1.43
C VAL A 90 24.24 -1.81 1.87
N LEU A 91 25.06 -2.75 1.41
CA LEU A 91 26.50 -2.80 1.71
C LEU A 91 27.23 -1.57 1.20
N GLY A 92 26.85 -1.06 0.02
CA GLY A 92 27.42 0.19 -0.53
C GLY A 92 27.06 1.46 0.27
N LYS A 93 26.04 1.40 1.14
CA LYS A 93 25.67 2.50 2.05
C LYS A 93 26.35 2.41 3.42
N ALA A 94 26.95 1.27 3.75
CA ALA A 94 27.68 1.10 4.99
C ALA A 94 29.01 1.88 4.97
N GLU A 95 29.50 2.27 6.15
CA GLU A 95 30.78 2.94 6.29
C GLU A 95 31.94 2.06 5.78
N THR A 96 32.96 2.70 5.19
CA THR A 96 34.13 1.98 4.68
C THR A 96 35.39 2.45 5.44
N PRO A 97 36.12 1.58 6.15
CA PRO A 97 35.90 0.13 6.27
C PRO A 97 34.72 -0.23 7.20
N CYS A 98 33.90 -1.19 6.79
CA CYS A 98 32.78 -1.65 7.58
C CYS A 98 33.27 -2.68 8.62
N PRO A 99 33.06 -2.46 9.94
CA PRO A 99 33.44 -3.43 10.97
C PRO A 99 32.68 -4.76 10.81
N GLN A 100 33.35 -5.88 11.15
CA GLN A 100 32.79 -7.23 10.95
C GLN A 100 31.41 -7.40 11.63
N HIS A 101 31.27 -6.96 12.88
CA HIS A 101 29.99 -7.06 13.60
C HIS A 101 28.84 -6.28 12.94
N VAL A 102 29.15 -5.20 12.22
CA VAL A 102 28.15 -4.42 11.45
C VAL A 102 27.77 -5.18 10.18
N GLN A 103 28.76 -5.78 9.50
CA GLN A 103 28.46 -6.63 8.34
C GLN A 103 27.60 -7.83 8.74
N ASP A 104 27.93 -8.50 9.84
CA ASP A 104 27.17 -9.64 10.35
C ASP A 104 25.71 -9.23 10.63
N ARG A 105 25.50 -8.06 11.22
CA ARG A 105 24.16 -7.50 11.46
C ARG A 105 23.39 -7.22 10.17
N ILE A 106 24.04 -6.64 9.16
CA ILE A 106 23.43 -6.40 7.84
C ILE A 106 23.00 -7.72 7.21
N TRP A 107 23.86 -8.76 7.22
CA TRP A 107 23.55 -10.05 6.65
C TRP A 107 22.39 -10.72 7.37
N GLU A 108 22.39 -10.73 8.71
CA GLU A 108 21.32 -11.29 9.53
C GLU A 108 19.95 -10.68 9.18
N GLU A 109 19.89 -9.34 9.08
CA GLU A 109 18.64 -8.66 8.74
C GLU A 109 18.20 -8.92 7.30
N LEU A 110 19.12 -8.84 6.33
CA LEU A 110 18.81 -9.08 4.92
C LEU A 110 18.34 -10.53 4.68
N ASP A 111 18.94 -11.50 5.36
CA ASP A 111 18.52 -12.90 5.31
C ASP A 111 17.12 -13.06 5.91
N ALA A 112 16.82 -12.41 7.04
CA ALA A 112 15.50 -12.41 7.63
C ALA A 112 14.42 -11.78 6.72
N PHE A 113 14.74 -10.72 5.98
CA PHE A 113 13.86 -10.16 4.95
C PHE A 113 13.66 -11.11 3.77
N ARG A 114 14.73 -11.77 3.31
CA ARG A 114 14.67 -12.76 2.22
C ARG A 114 13.79 -13.94 2.58
N GLU A 115 13.97 -14.52 3.76
CA GLU A 115 13.19 -15.67 4.25
C GLU A 115 11.70 -15.39 4.33
N ARG A 116 11.33 -14.13 4.56
CA ARG A 116 9.93 -13.67 4.61
C ARG A 116 9.39 -13.18 3.27
N GLY A 117 10.15 -13.34 2.18
CA GLY A 117 9.73 -12.87 0.86
C GLY A 117 9.63 -11.35 0.72
N MET A 118 10.31 -10.58 1.58
CA MET A 118 10.17 -9.12 1.66
C MET A 118 11.21 -8.36 0.83
N LYS A 119 11.83 -8.99 -0.16
CA LYS A 119 12.84 -8.35 -1.02
C LYS A 119 12.28 -7.17 -1.79
N ASP A 120 11.09 -7.32 -2.36
CA ASP A 120 10.46 -6.27 -3.16
C ASP A 120 9.96 -5.12 -2.29
N LEU A 121 9.60 -5.38 -1.04
CA LEU A 121 9.36 -4.33 -0.05
C LEU A 121 10.60 -3.45 0.15
N LEU A 122 11.79 -4.04 0.30
CA LEU A 122 13.02 -3.26 0.45
C LEU A 122 13.33 -2.44 -0.81
N ARG A 123 13.13 -2.99 -2.01
CA ARG A 123 13.26 -2.27 -3.28
C ARG A 123 12.31 -1.07 -3.34
N TYR A 124 11.05 -1.28 -2.96
CA TYR A 124 10.06 -0.22 -2.89
C TYR A 124 10.45 0.87 -1.87
N MET A 125 10.99 0.49 -0.71
CA MET A 125 11.48 1.45 0.28
C MET A 125 12.65 2.28 -0.23
N ILE A 126 13.57 1.68 -1.00
CA ILE A 126 14.66 2.41 -1.68
C ILE A 126 14.06 3.44 -2.65
N TYR A 127 13.17 3.02 -3.54
CA TYR A 127 12.47 3.91 -4.46
C TYR A 127 11.75 5.06 -3.73
N LEU A 128 10.97 4.73 -2.71
CA LEU A 128 10.21 5.72 -1.95
C LEU A 128 11.10 6.78 -1.30
N VAL A 129 12.21 6.35 -0.69
CA VAL A 129 13.19 7.27 -0.05
C VAL A 129 13.85 8.16 -1.09
N ASP A 130 14.25 7.61 -2.24
CA ASP A 130 14.89 8.39 -3.31
C ASP A 130 13.89 9.38 -3.92
N TYR A 131 12.65 8.96 -4.17
CA TYR A 131 11.57 9.83 -4.64
C TYR A 131 11.31 11.00 -3.67
N MET A 132 11.22 10.71 -2.37
CA MET A 132 11.01 11.76 -1.36
C MET A 132 12.17 12.75 -1.30
N ARG A 133 13.41 12.28 -1.47
CA ARG A 133 14.61 13.15 -1.52
C ARG A 133 14.60 14.05 -2.75
N GLU A 134 14.31 13.48 -3.92
CA GLU A 134 14.27 14.22 -5.18
C GLU A 134 13.21 15.34 -5.16
N HIS A 135 12.06 15.06 -4.56
CA HIS A 135 10.94 16.01 -4.49
C HIS A 135 10.95 16.89 -3.22
N ASN A 136 12.03 16.85 -2.43
CA ASN A 136 12.13 17.59 -1.16
C ASN A 136 10.97 17.33 -0.18
N ILE A 137 10.44 16.11 -0.20
CA ILE A 137 9.38 15.69 0.72
C ILE A 137 10.01 15.30 2.06
N VAL A 138 9.56 15.95 3.14
CA VAL A 138 10.03 15.62 4.49
C VAL A 138 9.22 14.48 5.05
N TRP A 139 9.89 13.43 5.52
CA TRP A 139 9.27 12.32 6.25
C TRP A 139 9.70 12.30 7.71
N GLY A 140 8.84 11.74 8.56
CA GLY A 140 9.05 11.70 10.00
C GLY A 140 10.18 10.75 10.42
N VAL A 141 10.62 10.89 11.67
CA VAL A 141 11.46 9.89 12.31
C VAL A 141 10.68 8.58 12.43
N GLY A 142 11.33 7.46 12.15
CA GLY A 142 10.74 6.13 12.32
C GLY A 142 10.23 5.92 13.75
N ARG A 143 9.30 4.99 13.92
CA ARG A 143 8.79 4.57 15.23
C ARG A 143 8.56 3.07 15.25
N GLY A 144 8.36 2.51 16.46
CA GLY A 144 8.15 1.09 16.64
C GLY A 144 9.39 0.26 16.28
N SER A 145 9.19 -0.96 15.86
CA SER A 145 10.26 -1.91 15.54
C SER A 145 11.11 -1.53 14.33
N SER A 146 10.61 -0.67 13.44
CA SER A 146 11.35 -0.26 12.24
C SER A 146 12.67 0.46 12.59
N VAL A 147 12.71 1.21 13.69
CA VAL A 147 13.93 1.92 14.15
C VAL A 147 15.01 0.98 14.68
N ALA A 148 14.71 -0.27 14.94
CA ALA A 148 15.69 -1.27 15.35
C ALA A 148 16.40 -1.93 14.15
N SER A 149 15.94 -1.69 12.92
CA SER A 149 16.55 -2.25 11.71
C SER A 149 17.68 -1.37 11.20
N TYR A 150 18.87 -1.91 11.18
CA TYR A 150 20.04 -1.24 10.61
C TYR A 150 19.98 -1.15 9.09
N VAL A 151 19.38 -2.15 8.44
CA VAL A 151 19.11 -2.13 6.99
C VAL A 151 18.21 -0.95 6.62
N LEU A 152 17.11 -0.72 7.35
CA LEU A 152 16.21 0.40 7.09
C LEU A 152 16.88 1.77 7.38
N TYR A 153 17.80 1.83 8.36
CA TYR A 153 18.64 2.99 8.59
C TYR A 153 19.54 3.28 7.37
N LEU A 154 20.25 2.28 6.85
CA LEU A 154 21.14 2.42 5.69
C LEU A 154 20.41 2.83 4.42
N ILE A 155 19.20 2.30 4.19
CA ILE A 155 18.31 2.73 3.10
C ILE A 155 17.88 4.19 3.30
N GLY A 156 17.77 4.65 4.55
CA GLY A 156 17.37 6.01 4.90
C GLY A 156 15.89 6.17 5.23
N VAL A 157 15.19 5.06 5.52
CA VAL A 157 13.79 5.06 5.98
C VAL A 157 13.67 5.82 7.31
N HIS A 158 14.67 5.70 8.18
CA HIS A 158 14.80 6.48 9.41
C HIS A 158 16.25 6.97 9.62
N LYS A 159 16.42 7.87 10.59
CA LYS A 159 17.72 8.50 10.89
C LYS A 159 18.27 8.10 12.27
N ILE A 160 17.71 7.08 12.89
CA ILE A 160 18.12 6.59 14.21
C ILE A 160 19.13 5.46 13.99
N ASN A 161 20.38 5.69 14.48
CA ASN A 161 21.44 4.68 14.48
C ASN A 161 21.69 4.20 15.92
#